data_bb48923b75e07f1b4eb6746c82e4d2a2
#
_entry.id   bb48923b75e07f1b4eb6746c82e4d2a2
#
_cell.length_a   1.000
_cell.length_b   1.000
_cell.length_c   1.000
_cell.angle_alpha   90.00
_cell.angle_beta   90.00
_cell.angle_gamma   90.00
#
_symmetry.space_group_name_H-M   'P 1'
#
loop_
_entity.id
_entity.type
_entity.pdbx_description
1 polymer ?
#
loop_
_entity_poly.entity_id
_entity_poly.type
_entity_poly.pdbx_seq_one_letter_code
_entity_poly.pdbx_strand_id
1 'polypeptide(L)'
;MSVSSRIQANYSKLTKTEQKIADYITEHNSGVAFQTLGEVAGAAGVSTTSVIRLARELGYDGFAQMQSSIQRSLVKKVSLPERYDESYALLKKGNLLHDLVNAEISSLQRTADILDETALHQAVEAINGARNVYVLGARATFGLAHFMASYLYQVRDGIHLVSGIGGIYPEEISEAYNGDVCIAYMFPRYQKMMSSLLACLRSRGVKVILITVEQHDDIKHLGDIFLCCSLQSGIMTKDSMISPLFVSNYLLNCIMAGDYARTRSKLEKMEDILNKGFYFGV
;
A
#
# COMPACT_ATOMS: atom_id res chain seq x y z
N MET A 1 11.47 -15.51 -16.92
CA MET A 1 11.49 -16.61 -15.90
C MET A 1 11.74 -15.97 -14.54
N SER A 2 10.97 -16.36 -13.51
CA SER A 2 11.17 -15.90 -12.13
C SER A 2 12.46 -16.48 -11.52
N VAL A 3 12.95 -15.88 -10.42
CA VAL A 3 14.11 -16.43 -9.70
C VAL A 3 13.83 -17.85 -9.22
N SER A 4 12.64 -18.12 -8.69
CA SER A 4 12.22 -19.46 -8.25
C SER A 4 12.25 -20.47 -9.39
N SER A 5 11.75 -20.10 -10.59
CA SER A 5 11.83 -20.99 -11.76
C SER A 5 13.26 -21.26 -12.21
N ARG A 6 14.16 -20.28 -12.12
CA ARG A 6 15.58 -20.45 -12.44
C ARG A 6 16.31 -21.31 -11.40
N ILE A 7 15.99 -21.13 -10.11
CA ILE A 7 16.48 -21.99 -9.02
C ILE A 7 16.06 -23.43 -9.31
N GLN A 8 14.78 -23.69 -9.53
CA GLN A 8 14.24 -25.03 -9.76
C GLN A 8 14.91 -25.71 -10.97
N ALA A 9 15.08 -24.97 -12.08
CA ALA A 9 15.70 -25.50 -13.30
C ALA A 9 17.21 -25.82 -13.16
N ASN A 10 17.90 -25.17 -12.21
CA ASN A 10 19.35 -25.33 -12.03
C ASN A 10 19.72 -26.03 -10.71
N TYR A 11 18.76 -26.37 -9.85
CA TYR A 11 18.98 -26.81 -8.47
C TYR A 11 19.97 -27.98 -8.37
N SER A 12 19.87 -28.97 -9.26
CA SER A 12 20.75 -30.14 -9.28
C SER A 12 22.22 -29.84 -9.67
N LYS A 13 22.46 -28.66 -10.26
CA LYS A 13 23.80 -28.21 -10.68
C LYS A 13 24.46 -27.31 -9.63
N LEU A 14 23.69 -26.85 -8.65
CA LEU A 14 24.17 -25.97 -7.60
C LEU A 14 25.05 -26.74 -6.59
N THR A 15 26.09 -26.10 -6.11
CA THR A 15 26.89 -26.60 -4.98
C THR A 15 26.06 -26.60 -3.70
N LYS A 16 26.48 -27.36 -2.68
CA LYS A 16 25.81 -27.43 -1.37
C LYS A 16 25.59 -26.04 -0.73
N THR A 17 26.55 -25.13 -0.91
CA THR A 17 26.44 -23.74 -0.42
C THR A 17 25.41 -22.95 -1.19
N GLU A 18 25.36 -23.11 -2.50
CA GLU A 18 24.38 -22.44 -3.36
C GLU A 18 22.98 -23.01 -3.16
N GLN A 19 22.84 -24.31 -2.91
CA GLN A 19 21.56 -24.93 -2.55
C GLN A 19 21.01 -24.34 -1.24
N LYS A 20 21.83 -24.15 -0.20
CA LYS A 20 21.41 -23.48 1.03
C LYS A 20 20.85 -22.08 0.78
N ILE A 21 21.49 -21.30 -0.09
CA ILE A 21 21.02 -19.96 -0.44
C ILE A 21 19.73 -20.05 -1.25
N ALA A 22 19.66 -20.99 -2.20
CA ALA A 22 18.50 -21.20 -3.03
C ALA A 22 17.27 -21.64 -2.20
N ASP A 23 17.45 -22.50 -1.21
CA ASP A 23 16.42 -22.93 -0.27
C ASP A 23 15.93 -21.73 0.55
N TYR A 24 16.84 -20.96 1.14
CA TYR A 24 16.50 -19.74 1.88
C TYR A 24 15.71 -18.75 1.03
N ILE A 25 16.16 -18.48 -0.22
CA ILE A 25 15.43 -17.58 -1.15
C ILE A 25 14.04 -18.13 -1.47
N THR A 26 13.89 -19.45 -1.62
CA THR A 26 12.63 -20.07 -1.97
C THR A 26 11.63 -20.01 -0.80
N GLU A 27 12.09 -20.28 0.41
CA GLU A 27 11.29 -20.27 1.63
C GLU A 27 10.93 -18.84 2.07
N HIS A 28 11.84 -17.88 1.86
CA HIS A 28 11.71 -16.50 2.33
C HIS A 28 11.64 -15.48 1.18
N ASN A 29 11.07 -15.85 0.05
CA ASN A 29 11.10 -15.08 -1.20
C ASN A 29 10.66 -13.62 -1.01
N SER A 30 9.59 -13.39 -0.26
CA SER A 30 9.10 -12.04 0.04
C SER A 30 10.05 -11.24 0.94
N GLY A 31 10.70 -11.89 1.91
CA GLY A 31 11.68 -11.26 2.79
C GLY A 31 12.97 -10.87 2.05
N VAL A 32 13.48 -11.79 1.21
CA VAL A 32 14.72 -11.57 0.42
C VAL A 32 14.58 -10.38 -0.54
N ALA A 33 13.38 -10.08 -1.01
CA ALA A 33 13.12 -8.92 -1.84
C ALA A 33 13.56 -7.58 -1.18
N PHE A 34 13.58 -7.53 0.15
CA PHE A 34 13.83 -6.30 0.92
C PHE A 34 15.05 -6.39 1.84
N GLN A 35 15.68 -7.56 1.95
CA GLN A 35 16.88 -7.76 2.73
C GLN A 35 18.12 -7.24 1.99
N THR A 36 19.07 -6.70 2.72
CA THR A 36 20.39 -6.39 2.19
C THR A 36 21.15 -7.67 1.85
N LEU A 37 22.16 -7.56 1.00
CA LEU A 37 23.06 -8.69 0.68
C LEU A 37 23.66 -9.33 1.95
N GLY A 38 24.01 -8.49 2.94
CA GLY A 38 24.57 -8.95 4.22
C GLY A 38 23.55 -9.74 5.05
N GLU A 39 22.29 -9.27 5.09
CA GLU A 39 21.22 -9.96 5.81
C GLU A 39 20.88 -11.30 5.19
N VAL A 40 20.79 -11.39 3.86
CA VAL A 40 20.56 -12.66 3.15
C VAL A 40 21.72 -13.63 3.40
N ALA A 41 22.97 -13.16 3.32
CA ALA A 41 24.14 -13.99 3.57
C ALA A 41 24.19 -14.50 5.01
N GLY A 42 23.91 -13.61 5.99
CA GLY A 42 23.84 -13.96 7.41
C GLY A 42 22.75 -14.97 7.72
N ALA A 43 21.55 -14.77 7.19
CA ALA A 43 20.40 -15.64 7.42
C ALA A 43 20.59 -17.03 6.76
N ALA A 44 21.21 -17.09 5.58
CA ALA A 44 21.56 -18.35 4.93
C ALA A 44 22.83 -19.04 5.51
N GLY A 45 23.54 -18.36 6.44
CA GLY A 45 24.78 -18.89 7.04
C GLY A 45 25.93 -19.04 6.04
N VAL A 46 26.07 -18.06 5.12
CA VAL A 46 27.09 -18.08 4.04
C VAL A 46 27.77 -16.71 3.88
N SER A 47 28.78 -16.63 3.03
CA SER A 47 29.42 -15.33 2.69
C SER A 47 28.61 -14.56 1.65
N THR A 48 28.71 -13.22 1.66
CA THR A 48 28.11 -12.34 0.65
C THR A 48 28.59 -12.68 -0.77
N THR A 49 29.85 -13.09 -0.91
CA THR A 49 30.41 -13.55 -2.19
C THR A 49 29.69 -14.79 -2.73
N SER A 50 29.27 -15.71 -1.85
CA SER A 50 28.50 -16.90 -2.26
C SER A 50 27.11 -16.53 -2.80
N VAL A 51 26.45 -15.54 -2.19
CA VAL A 51 25.15 -15.05 -2.67
C VAL A 51 25.28 -14.38 -4.05
N ILE A 52 26.34 -13.57 -4.24
CA ILE A 52 26.61 -12.94 -5.57
C ILE A 52 26.91 -14.01 -6.62
N ARG A 53 27.65 -15.06 -6.25
CA ARG A 53 27.97 -16.17 -7.17
C ARG A 53 26.71 -16.92 -7.59
N LEU A 54 25.83 -17.28 -6.64
CA LEU A 54 24.54 -17.88 -6.98
C LEU A 54 23.72 -16.99 -7.94
N ALA A 55 23.65 -15.68 -7.69
CA ALA A 55 22.93 -14.77 -8.58
C ALA A 55 23.48 -14.85 -10.02
N ARG A 56 24.80 -14.93 -10.19
CA ARG A 56 25.45 -15.08 -11.51
C ARG A 56 25.17 -16.43 -12.15
N GLU A 57 25.22 -17.51 -11.39
CA GLU A 57 24.87 -18.86 -11.87
C GLU A 57 23.41 -18.94 -12.34
N LEU A 58 22.54 -18.18 -11.70
CA LEU A 58 21.13 -18.05 -12.12
C LEU A 58 20.94 -17.10 -13.31
N GLY A 59 22.04 -16.53 -13.87
CA GLY A 59 22.03 -15.66 -15.05
C GLY A 59 21.63 -14.21 -14.76
N TYR A 60 21.99 -13.69 -13.59
CA TYR A 60 21.89 -12.28 -13.23
C TYR A 60 23.30 -11.67 -13.14
N ASP A 61 23.41 -10.35 -13.34
CA ASP A 61 24.69 -9.63 -13.20
C ASP A 61 25.23 -9.62 -11.75
N GLY A 62 24.32 -9.82 -10.77
CA GLY A 62 24.63 -9.90 -9.35
C GLY A 62 23.37 -9.89 -8.49
N PHE A 63 23.56 -9.77 -7.16
CA PHE A 63 22.48 -9.81 -6.19
C PHE A 63 21.41 -8.75 -6.43
N ALA A 64 21.78 -7.51 -6.71
CA ALA A 64 20.85 -6.40 -6.92
C ALA A 64 19.88 -6.68 -8.09
N GLN A 65 20.38 -7.23 -9.20
CA GLN A 65 19.56 -7.58 -10.34
C GLN A 65 18.66 -8.80 -10.04
N MET A 66 19.20 -9.80 -9.33
CA MET A 66 18.40 -10.94 -8.85
C MET A 66 17.30 -10.47 -7.90
N GLN A 67 17.62 -9.61 -6.93
CA GLN A 67 16.66 -9.03 -6.00
C GLN A 67 15.58 -8.22 -6.72
N SER A 68 15.95 -7.38 -7.68
CA SER A 68 14.99 -6.66 -8.53
C SER A 68 14.09 -7.60 -9.34
N SER A 69 14.59 -8.78 -9.71
CA SER A 69 13.77 -9.81 -10.36
C SER A 69 12.80 -10.48 -9.38
N ILE A 70 13.22 -10.68 -8.11
CA ILE A 70 12.33 -11.15 -7.03
C ILE A 70 11.25 -10.10 -6.79
N GLN A 71 11.62 -8.84 -6.58
CA GLN A 71 10.69 -7.73 -6.41
C GLN A 71 9.70 -7.64 -7.56
N ARG A 72 10.17 -7.69 -8.80
CA ARG A 72 9.30 -7.71 -10.00
C ARG A 72 8.40 -8.94 -10.08
N SER A 73 8.81 -10.09 -9.56
CA SER A 73 7.97 -11.28 -9.52
C SER A 73 6.91 -11.20 -8.43
N LEU A 74 7.20 -10.52 -7.33
CA LEU A 74 6.22 -10.18 -6.30
C LEU A 74 5.21 -9.14 -6.82
N VAL A 75 5.66 -8.22 -7.67
CA VAL A 75 4.83 -7.20 -8.33
C VAL A 75 4.15 -7.76 -9.60
N LYS A 76 4.80 -8.62 -10.39
CA LYS A 76 4.15 -9.48 -11.39
C LYS A 76 3.43 -10.61 -10.67
N LYS A 77 2.49 -10.25 -9.85
CA LYS A 77 1.59 -11.24 -9.27
C LYS A 77 0.99 -12.08 -10.39
N VAL A 78 1.12 -13.37 -10.24
CA VAL A 78 0.32 -14.47 -10.70
C VAL A 78 -0.96 -13.94 -11.38
N SER A 79 -1.25 -14.39 -12.57
CA SER A 79 -2.44 -13.98 -13.31
C SER A 79 -3.70 -14.15 -12.44
N LEU A 80 -4.78 -13.43 -12.74
CA LEU A 80 -6.01 -13.57 -11.95
C LEU A 80 -6.53 -15.03 -11.89
N PRO A 81 -6.47 -15.80 -12.96
CA PRO A 81 -6.80 -17.23 -12.90
C PRO A 81 -5.93 -18.01 -11.94
N GLU A 82 -4.61 -17.85 -11.98
CA GLU A 82 -3.67 -18.55 -11.09
C GLU A 82 -3.91 -18.20 -9.61
N ARG A 83 -4.16 -16.91 -9.30
CA ARG A 83 -4.57 -16.47 -7.95
C ARG A 83 -5.89 -17.11 -7.52
N TYR A 84 -6.81 -17.27 -8.45
CA TYR A 84 -8.10 -17.92 -8.17
C TYR A 84 -7.91 -19.41 -7.88
N ASP A 85 -7.07 -20.09 -8.65
CA ASP A 85 -6.80 -21.53 -8.47
C ASP A 85 -6.13 -21.81 -7.12
N GLU A 86 -5.11 -21.01 -6.75
CA GLU A 86 -4.47 -21.09 -5.43
C GLU A 86 -5.48 -20.85 -4.30
N SER A 87 -6.32 -19.83 -4.44
CA SER A 87 -7.34 -19.49 -3.46
C SER A 87 -8.43 -20.53 -3.36
N TYR A 88 -8.83 -21.11 -4.48
CA TYR A 88 -9.85 -22.14 -4.53
C TYR A 88 -9.43 -23.41 -3.77
N ALA A 89 -8.16 -23.76 -3.82
CA ALA A 89 -7.61 -24.85 -3.03
C ALA A 89 -7.73 -24.61 -1.51
N LEU A 90 -7.58 -23.36 -1.07
CA LEU A 90 -7.76 -22.96 0.33
C LEU A 90 -9.24 -22.99 0.75
N LEU A 91 -10.15 -22.58 -0.13
CA LEU A 91 -11.59 -22.57 0.13
C LEU A 91 -12.15 -23.97 0.49
N LYS A 92 -11.55 -25.02 -0.06
CA LYS A 92 -11.98 -26.41 0.17
C LYS A 92 -11.55 -26.99 1.53
N LYS A 93 -10.69 -26.31 2.29
CA LYS A 93 -10.14 -26.83 3.56
C LYS A 93 -11.03 -26.69 4.80
N GLY A 94 -12.22 -26.09 4.69
CA GLY A 94 -13.28 -26.21 5.69
C GLY A 94 -13.31 -25.18 6.83
N ASN A 95 -12.29 -24.33 7.04
CA ASN A 95 -12.22 -23.35 8.14
C ASN A 95 -12.04 -21.90 7.66
N LEU A 96 -12.56 -21.60 6.49
CA LEU A 96 -12.34 -20.34 5.78
C LEU A 96 -12.56 -19.08 6.65
N LEU A 97 -13.62 -19.04 7.45
CA LEU A 97 -13.92 -17.86 8.27
C LEU A 97 -12.81 -17.56 9.28
N HIS A 98 -12.39 -18.56 10.03
CA HIS A 98 -11.33 -18.38 11.04
C HIS A 98 -9.97 -18.10 10.40
N ASP A 99 -9.66 -18.76 9.28
CA ASP A 99 -8.42 -18.54 8.53
C ASP A 99 -8.35 -17.11 8.01
N LEU A 100 -9.47 -16.57 7.47
CA LEU A 100 -9.57 -15.18 7.05
C LEU A 100 -9.39 -14.21 8.22
N VAL A 101 -10.09 -14.42 9.34
CA VAL A 101 -9.96 -13.56 10.54
C VAL A 101 -8.52 -13.53 11.02
N ASN A 102 -7.87 -14.69 11.15
CA ASN A 102 -6.47 -14.77 11.59
C ASN A 102 -5.51 -14.08 10.62
N ALA A 103 -5.75 -14.20 9.32
CA ALA A 103 -4.96 -13.54 8.29
C ALA A 103 -5.10 -12.01 8.36
N GLU A 104 -6.31 -11.50 8.60
CA GLU A 104 -6.55 -10.05 8.77
C GLU A 104 -5.93 -9.52 10.07
N ILE A 105 -6.05 -10.24 11.18
CA ILE A 105 -5.38 -9.88 12.45
C ILE A 105 -3.88 -9.79 12.24
N SER A 106 -3.27 -10.77 11.58
CA SER A 106 -1.84 -10.76 11.29
C SER A 106 -1.43 -9.60 10.38
N SER A 107 -2.30 -9.22 9.42
CA SER A 107 -2.05 -8.08 8.53
C SER A 107 -2.14 -6.75 9.27
N LEU A 108 -3.10 -6.61 10.19
CA LEU A 108 -3.22 -5.42 11.05
C LEU A 108 -2.03 -5.26 12.00
N GLN A 109 -1.57 -6.36 12.61
CA GLN A 109 -0.38 -6.35 13.47
C GLN A 109 0.86 -5.90 12.69
N ARG A 110 1.10 -6.51 11.51
CA ARG A 110 2.21 -6.08 10.64
C ARG A 110 2.06 -4.62 10.19
N THR A 111 0.84 -4.15 9.96
CA THR A 111 0.61 -2.74 9.62
C THR A 111 1.02 -1.82 10.77
N ALA A 112 0.69 -2.18 12.00
CA ALA A 112 1.12 -1.41 13.18
C ALA A 112 2.65 -1.38 13.33
N ASP A 113 3.33 -2.51 13.01
CA ASP A 113 4.79 -2.60 13.10
C ASP A 113 5.53 -1.76 12.04
N ILE A 114 4.94 -1.61 10.83
CA ILE A 114 5.59 -0.92 9.70
C ILE A 114 5.13 0.52 9.49
N LEU A 115 4.04 0.94 10.12
CA LEU A 115 3.52 2.30 9.99
C LEU A 115 4.46 3.29 10.68
N ASP A 116 5.07 4.17 9.90
CA ASP A 116 6.00 5.18 10.40
C ASP A 116 5.24 6.30 11.12
N GLU A 117 5.41 6.41 12.43
CA GLU A 117 4.80 7.45 13.26
C GLU A 117 5.25 8.87 12.87
N THR A 118 6.48 9.03 12.40
CA THR A 118 6.99 10.33 11.93
C THR A 118 6.27 10.74 10.63
N ALA A 119 6.12 9.83 9.69
CA ALA A 119 5.37 10.07 8.46
C ALA A 119 3.88 10.34 8.76
N LEU A 120 3.30 9.64 9.72
CA LEU A 120 1.93 9.88 10.17
C LEU A 120 1.78 11.31 10.76
N HIS A 121 2.68 11.72 11.62
CA HIS A 121 2.69 13.06 12.19
C HIS A 121 2.78 14.15 11.10
N GLN A 122 3.70 13.98 10.17
CA GLN A 122 3.85 14.89 9.02
C GLN A 122 2.58 14.92 8.14
N ALA A 123 1.91 13.78 7.97
CA ALA A 123 0.65 13.71 7.23
C ALA A 123 -0.46 14.50 7.94
N VAL A 124 -0.60 14.33 9.26
CA VAL A 124 -1.59 15.06 10.09
C VAL A 124 -1.35 16.57 10.02
N GLU A 125 -0.11 17.01 10.22
CA GLU A 125 0.26 18.42 10.14
C GLU A 125 -0.04 19.00 8.74
N ALA A 126 0.34 18.28 7.70
CA ALA A 126 0.09 18.69 6.33
C ALA A 126 -1.42 18.83 6.05
N ILE A 127 -2.23 17.86 6.47
CA ILE A 127 -3.68 17.88 6.29
C ILE A 127 -4.32 19.03 7.09
N ASN A 128 -3.95 19.19 8.35
CA ASN A 128 -4.53 20.24 9.20
C ASN A 128 -4.15 21.65 8.73
N GLY A 129 -2.96 21.84 8.20
CA GLY A 129 -2.48 23.10 7.63
C GLY A 129 -2.91 23.38 6.19
N ALA A 130 -3.46 22.40 5.48
CA ALA A 130 -3.80 22.56 4.07
C ALA A 130 -4.98 23.50 3.83
N ARG A 131 -4.94 24.22 2.71
CA ARG A 131 -6.09 24.99 2.20
C ARG A 131 -7.19 24.04 1.74
N ASN A 132 -6.87 23.13 0.84
CA ASN A 132 -7.75 22.07 0.35
C ASN A 132 -7.09 20.70 0.49
N VAL A 133 -7.92 19.66 0.63
CA VAL A 133 -7.50 18.25 0.62
C VAL A 133 -8.24 17.52 -0.48
N TYR A 134 -7.49 17.05 -1.44
CA TYR A 134 -7.96 16.19 -2.52
C TYR A 134 -7.81 14.74 -2.10
N VAL A 135 -8.85 13.94 -2.26
CA VAL A 135 -8.81 12.52 -1.87
C VAL A 135 -9.02 11.68 -3.13
N LEU A 136 -8.00 10.86 -3.46
CA LEU A 136 -7.94 10.07 -4.68
C LEU A 136 -7.90 8.58 -4.41
N GLY A 137 -8.71 7.85 -5.11
CA GLY A 137 -8.67 6.40 -5.21
C GLY A 137 -9.37 5.95 -6.49
N ALA A 138 -8.95 4.83 -7.05
CA ALA A 138 -9.55 4.35 -8.30
C ALA A 138 -9.91 2.87 -8.20
N ARG A 139 -11.01 2.46 -8.86
CA ARG A 139 -11.56 1.09 -8.78
C ARG A 139 -11.87 0.71 -7.33
N ALA A 140 -11.30 -0.38 -6.81
CA ALA A 140 -11.56 -0.85 -5.45
C ALA A 140 -11.10 0.16 -4.37
N THR A 141 -10.02 0.93 -4.62
CA THR A 141 -9.54 1.93 -3.67
C THR A 141 -10.38 3.21 -3.65
N PHE A 142 -11.31 3.40 -4.60
CA PHE A 142 -12.27 4.49 -4.54
C PHE A 142 -13.15 4.42 -3.29
N GLY A 143 -13.50 3.20 -2.84
CA GLY A 143 -14.21 3.01 -1.57
C GLY A 143 -13.47 3.57 -0.36
N LEU A 144 -12.12 3.43 -0.32
CA LEU A 144 -11.29 4.03 0.73
C LEU A 144 -11.23 5.56 0.61
N ALA A 145 -11.09 6.08 -0.61
CA ALA A 145 -11.10 7.52 -0.84
C ALA A 145 -12.45 8.15 -0.45
N HIS A 146 -13.55 7.52 -0.82
CA HIS A 146 -14.88 7.95 -0.43
C HIS A 146 -15.06 7.93 1.09
N PHE A 147 -14.65 6.84 1.76
CA PHE A 147 -14.66 6.74 3.22
C PHE A 147 -13.90 7.89 3.87
N MET A 148 -12.64 8.10 3.47
CA MET A 148 -11.79 9.18 3.98
C MET A 148 -12.43 10.56 3.77
N ALA A 149 -12.88 10.86 2.57
CA ALA A 149 -13.51 12.13 2.24
C ALA A 149 -14.80 12.36 3.05
N SER A 150 -15.63 11.33 3.22
CA SER A 150 -16.90 11.41 3.95
C SER A 150 -16.69 11.82 5.41
N TYR A 151 -15.67 11.30 6.07
CA TYR A 151 -15.35 11.71 7.43
C TYR A 151 -14.63 13.06 7.49
N LEU A 152 -13.75 13.36 6.53
CA LEU A 152 -13.11 14.68 6.47
C LEU A 152 -14.11 15.81 6.25
N TYR A 153 -15.18 15.62 5.46
CA TYR A 153 -16.27 16.58 5.31
C TYR A 153 -16.91 16.98 6.64
N GLN A 154 -16.96 16.05 7.61
CA GLN A 154 -17.56 16.32 8.92
C GLN A 154 -16.67 17.15 9.83
N VAL A 155 -15.35 17.17 9.61
CA VAL A 155 -14.39 17.75 10.54
C VAL A 155 -13.61 18.95 9.99
N ARG A 156 -13.66 19.18 8.66
CA ARG A 156 -12.99 20.34 8.05
C ARG A 156 -13.63 20.78 6.72
N ASP A 157 -13.32 22.01 6.30
CA ASP A 157 -13.66 22.54 4.99
C ASP A 157 -12.59 22.20 3.93
N GLY A 158 -12.90 22.48 2.67
CA GLY A 158 -11.94 22.35 1.56
C GLY A 158 -11.63 20.88 1.21
N ILE A 159 -12.60 19.98 1.34
CA ILE A 159 -12.43 18.57 0.95
C ILE A 159 -12.96 18.35 -0.47
N HIS A 160 -12.18 17.68 -1.29
CA HIS A 160 -12.49 17.34 -2.67
C HIS A 160 -12.28 15.85 -2.91
N LEU A 161 -13.36 15.08 -2.98
CA LEU A 161 -13.30 13.71 -3.45
C LEU A 161 -13.15 13.70 -4.98
N VAL A 162 -12.02 13.25 -5.47
CA VAL A 162 -11.77 13.11 -6.91
C VAL A 162 -12.38 11.81 -7.38
N SER A 163 -13.55 11.91 -7.96
CA SER A 163 -14.38 10.76 -8.34
C SER A 163 -14.11 10.26 -9.76
N GLY A 164 -13.71 11.14 -10.64
CA GLY A 164 -13.53 10.89 -12.06
C GLY A 164 -14.80 10.43 -12.77
N ILE A 165 -15.97 10.71 -12.20
CA ILE A 165 -17.25 10.36 -12.83
C ILE A 165 -17.34 11.05 -14.17
N GLY A 166 -17.61 10.28 -15.23
CA GLY A 166 -17.61 10.83 -16.60
C GLY A 166 -16.21 11.11 -17.18
N GLY A 167 -15.15 10.71 -16.50
CA GLY A 167 -13.78 10.90 -16.98
C GLY A 167 -13.16 12.27 -16.67
N ILE A 168 -13.79 13.09 -15.82
CA ILE A 168 -13.43 14.49 -15.55
C ILE A 168 -12.32 14.66 -14.51
N TYR A 169 -11.41 13.68 -14.36
CA TYR A 169 -10.30 13.79 -13.41
C TYR A 169 -9.45 15.07 -13.54
N PRO A 170 -9.10 15.55 -14.76
CA PRO A 170 -8.33 16.78 -14.91
C PRO A 170 -9.07 18.00 -14.37
N GLU A 171 -10.37 18.08 -14.62
CA GLU A 171 -11.22 19.20 -14.17
C GLU A 171 -11.35 19.21 -12.65
N GLU A 172 -11.50 18.03 -12.02
CA GLU A 172 -11.60 17.91 -10.56
C GLU A 172 -10.34 18.36 -9.82
N ILE A 173 -9.16 18.31 -10.46
CA ILE A 173 -7.88 18.77 -9.89
C ILE A 173 -7.37 20.09 -10.46
N SER A 174 -8.15 20.73 -11.33
CA SER A 174 -7.71 21.94 -12.06
C SER A 174 -7.30 23.09 -11.14
N GLU A 175 -7.97 23.24 -10.01
CA GLU A 175 -7.74 24.30 -9.01
C GLU A 175 -6.72 23.91 -7.92
N ALA A 176 -6.15 22.69 -8.00
CA ALA A 176 -5.17 22.24 -7.03
C ALA A 176 -3.80 22.89 -7.28
N TYR A 177 -3.17 23.45 -6.22
CA TYR A 177 -1.85 24.07 -6.31
C TYR A 177 -1.12 24.07 -4.95
N ASN A 178 0.01 24.74 -4.87
CA ASN A 178 0.82 24.83 -3.66
C ASN A 178 -0.02 25.30 -2.43
N GLY A 179 0.14 24.61 -1.30
CA GLY A 179 -0.66 24.79 -0.10
C GLY A 179 -1.85 23.82 0.01
N ASP A 180 -2.11 23.03 -1.02
CA ASP A 180 -3.06 21.93 -0.98
C ASP A 180 -2.37 20.59 -0.70
N VAL A 181 -3.14 19.62 -0.24
CA VAL A 181 -2.70 18.25 0.04
C VAL A 181 -3.55 17.26 -0.77
N CYS A 182 -2.92 16.20 -1.22
CA CYS A 182 -3.61 15.06 -1.81
C CYS A 182 -3.39 13.81 -0.96
N ILE A 183 -4.46 13.14 -0.54
CA ILE A 183 -4.44 11.81 0.05
C ILE A 183 -4.79 10.82 -1.07
N ALA A 184 -3.87 9.93 -1.41
CA ALA A 184 -4.07 8.98 -2.49
C ALA A 184 -3.88 7.54 -2.04
N TYR A 185 -4.72 6.65 -2.55
CA TYR A 185 -4.67 5.21 -2.30
C TYR A 185 -4.16 4.49 -3.54
N MET A 186 -2.97 3.92 -3.45
CA MET A 186 -2.32 3.30 -4.59
C MET A 186 -1.61 2.01 -4.18
N PHE A 187 -2.09 0.88 -4.69
CA PHE A 187 -1.60 -0.46 -4.37
C PHE A 187 -1.09 -1.19 -5.62
N PRO A 188 -0.32 -2.29 -5.47
CA PRO A 188 0.22 -3.06 -6.59
C PRO A 188 -0.81 -3.33 -7.69
N ARG A 189 -0.36 -3.36 -8.94
CA ARG A 189 -1.09 -3.16 -10.20
C ARG A 189 -1.45 -1.68 -10.41
N TYR A 190 -0.48 -0.83 -10.07
CA TYR A 190 -0.57 0.62 -10.19
C TYR A 190 -1.20 1.07 -11.50
N GLN A 191 -2.20 1.94 -11.40
CA GLN A 191 -2.90 2.44 -12.58
C GLN A 191 -2.15 3.62 -13.17
N LYS A 192 -1.85 3.57 -14.47
CA LYS A 192 -1.15 4.65 -15.18
C LYS A 192 -1.83 6.01 -15.03
N MET A 193 -3.17 6.03 -15.05
CA MET A 193 -3.95 7.25 -14.83
C MET A 193 -3.65 7.88 -13.47
N MET A 194 -3.70 7.07 -12.38
CA MET A 194 -3.38 7.56 -11.03
C MET A 194 -1.96 8.12 -10.96
N SER A 195 -0.98 7.43 -11.55
CA SER A 195 0.40 7.92 -11.61
C SER A 195 0.49 9.27 -12.32
N SER A 196 -0.24 9.45 -13.43
CA SER A 196 -0.27 10.72 -14.17
C SER A 196 -0.91 11.85 -13.36
N LEU A 197 -2.02 11.58 -12.65
CA LEU A 197 -2.69 12.57 -11.79
C LEU A 197 -1.79 13.00 -10.63
N LEU A 198 -1.14 12.05 -9.95
CA LEU A 198 -0.24 12.35 -8.83
C LEU A 198 0.99 13.13 -9.29
N ALA A 199 1.58 12.77 -10.43
CA ALA A 199 2.68 13.51 -11.03
C ALA A 199 2.25 14.95 -11.38
N CYS A 200 1.05 15.14 -11.94
CA CYS A 200 0.49 16.46 -12.21
C CYS A 200 0.30 17.28 -10.94
N LEU A 201 -0.32 16.73 -9.92
CA LEU A 201 -0.54 17.41 -8.62
C LEU A 201 0.80 17.84 -8.01
N ARG A 202 1.79 16.94 -7.96
CA ARG A 202 3.13 17.25 -7.44
C ARG A 202 3.83 18.35 -8.24
N SER A 203 3.74 18.34 -9.57
CA SER A 203 4.32 19.39 -10.41
C SER A 203 3.72 20.77 -10.17
N ARG A 204 2.51 20.83 -9.59
CA ARG A 204 1.81 22.06 -9.18
C ARG A 204 2.06 22.44 -7.71
N GLY A 205 2.94 21.72 -7.02
CA GLY A 205 3.30 21.96 -5.62
C GLY A 205 2.32 21.41 -4.60
N VAL A 206 1.37 20.56 -5.00
CA VAL A 206 0.50 19.85 -4.08
C VAL A 206 1.29 18.76 -3.36
N LYS A 207 1.23 18.75 -2.02
CA LYS A 207 1.88 17.72 -1.22
C LYS A 207 1.07 16.42 -1.26
N VAL A 208 1.67 15.33 -1.70
CA VAL A 208 1.01 14.03 -1.85
C VAL A 208 1.33 13.10 -0.68
N ILE A 209 0.30 12.69 0.04
CA ILE A 209 0.32 11.62 1.05
C ILE A 209 -0.17 10.35 0.37
N LEU A 210 0.71 9.36 0.25
CA LEU A 210 0.41 8.12 -0.44
C LEU A 210 0.22 6.97 0.54
N ILE A 211 -1.00 6.43 0.60
CA ILE A 211 -1.32 5.22 1.37
C ILE A 211 -1.09 4.02 0.43
N THR A 212 -0.13 3.16 0.79
CA THR A 212 0.35 2.08 -0.08
C THR A 212 0.90 0.92 0.76
N VAL A 213 1.46 -0.12 0.11
CA VAL A 213 2.09 -1.26 0.83
C VAL A 213 3.53 -0.96 1.21
N GLU A 214 4.33 -0.48 0.28
CA GLU A 214 5.74 -0.19 0.47
C GLU A 214 6.20 0.88 -0.52
N GLN A 215 7.31 1.53 -0.21
CA GLN A 215 7.97 2.44 -1.14
C GLN A 215 8.77 1.64 -2.17
N HIS A 216 8.17 1.44 -3.35
CA HIS A 216 8.90 0.93 -4.52
C HIS A 216 9.46 2.08 -5.36
N ASP A 217 10.57 1.83 -6.06
CA ASP A 217 11.16 2.82 -6.97
C ASP A 217 10.15 3.32 -8.01
N ASP A 218 9.22 2.44 -8.43
CA ASP A 218 8.15 2.77 -9.38
C ASP A 218 7.16 3.84 -8.89
N ILE A 219 7.01 4.04 -7.57
CA ILE A 219 6.05 4.97 -6.97
C ILE A 219 6.70 6.04 -6.07
N LYS A 220 7.97 5.88 -5.74
CA LYS A 220 8.72 6.83 -4.89
C LYS A 220 8.59 8.29 -5.34
N HIS A 221 8.55 8.50 -6.66
CA HIS A 221 8.43 9.81 -7.26
C HIS A 221 7.00 10.37 -7.24
N LEU A 222 6.00 9.61 -6.79
CA LEU A 222 4.58 9.98 -6.80
C LEU A 222 4.07 10.51 -5.47
N GLY A 223 4.80 10.30 -4.37
CA GLY A 223 4.42 10.73 -3.03
C GLY A 223 5.50 11.57 -2.35
N ASP A 224 5.11 12.37 -1.39
CA ASP A 224 5.99 13.14 -0.50
C ASP A 224 6.02 12.51 0.89
N ILE A 225 4.89 11.97 1.34
CA ILE A 225 4.72 11.23 2.60
C ILE A 225 4.11 9.88 2.27
N PHE A 226 4.65 8.82 2.85
CA PHE A 226 4.20 7.45 2.63
C PHE A 226 3.68 6.85 3.92
N LEU A 227 2.41 6.44 3.91
CA LEU A 227 1.80 5.67 4.99
C LEU A 227 1.66 4.22 4.52
N CYS A 228 2.62 3.40 4.94
CA CYS A 228 2.70 2.01 4.50
C CYS A 228 1.82 1.11 5.35
N CYS A 229 1.13 0.17 4.70
CA CYS A 229 0.36 -0.87 5.35
C CYS A 229 0.62 -2.24 4.74
N SER A 230 0.45 -3.28 5.52
CA SER A 230 0.50 -4.66 5.03
C SER A 230 -0.80 -4.99 4.33
N LEU A 231 -0.74 -5.56 3.12
CA LEU A 231 -1.90 -6.14 2.47
C LEU A 231 -1.91 -7.65 2.65
N GLN A 232 -2.97 -8.17 3.21
CA GLN A 232 -3.24 -9.59 3.09
C GLN A 232 -3.63 -9.91 1.65
N SER A 233 -2.87 -10.79 1.01
CA SER A 233 -3.29 -11.37 -0.26
C SER A 233 -4.59 -12.11 0.00
N GLY A 234 -5.67 -11.54 -0.53
CA GLY A 234 -7.01 -12.05 -0.29
C GLY A 234 -7.22 -13.38 -1.01
N ILE A 235 -8.09 -14.17 -0.44
CA ILE A 235 -8.68 -15.31 -1.14
C ILE A 235 -9.45 -14.78 -2.35
N MET A 236 -9.39 -15.49 -3.47
CA MET A 236 -10.14 -15.20 -4.69
C MET A 236 -9.60 -14.06 -5.53
N THR A 237 -8.60 -13.57 -5.74
CA THR A 237 -8.20 -12.46 -6.64
C THR A 237 -8.21 -11.06 -6.05
N LYS A 238 -8.76 -10.90 -4.83
CA LYS A 238 -8.88 -9.59 -4.18
C LYS A 238 -7.84 -9.47 -3.08
N ASP A 239 -7.16 -8.34 -3.04
CA ASP A 239 -6.40 -7.95 -1.86
C ASP A 239 -7.36 -7.36 -0.83
N SER A 240 -7.16 -7.65 0.45
CA SER A 240 -7.99 -7.10 1.52
C SER A 240 -7.73 -5.59 1.68
N MET A 241 -8.80 -4.83 1.88
CA MET A 241 -8.74 -3.40 2.15
C MET A 241 -8.85 -3.05 3.64
N ILE A 242 -8.80 -4.05 4.54
CA ILE A 242 -8.95 -3.85 5.99
C ILE A 242 -7.78 -3.04 6.55
N SER A 243 -6.54 -3.39 6.24
CA SER A 243 -5.38 -2.65 6.72
C SER A 243 -5.30 -1.21 6.17
N PRO A 244 -5.52 -0.94 4.88
CA PRO A 244 -5.67 0.43 4.38
C PRO A 244 -6.81 1.21 5.05
N LEU A 245 -7.93 0.57 5.33
CA LEU A 245 -9.05 1.18 6.05
C LEU A 245 -8.67 1.50 7.51
N PHE A 246 -7.93 0.62 8.17
CA PHE A 246 -7.39 0.86 9.51
C PHE A 246 -6.47 2.08 9.53
N VAL A 247 -5.52 2.18 8.58
CA VAL A 247 -4.63 3.36 8.44
C VAL A 247 -5.45 4.63 8.22
N SER A 248 -6.50 4.56 7.40
CA SER A 248 -7.42 5.68 7.16
C SER A 248 -8.14 6.11 8.45
N ASN A 249 -8.69 5.16 9.21
CA ASN A 249 -9.33 5.44 10.51
C ASN A 249 -8.35 6.04 11.51
N TYR A 250 -7.14 5.48 11.59
CA TYR A 250 -6.11 5.98 12.50
C TYR A 250 -5.69 7.41 12.15
N LEU A 251 -5.45 7.67 10.86
CA LEU A 251 -5.15 9.02 10.37
C LEU A 251 -6.28 10.02 10.68
N LEU A 252 -7.54 9.65 10.48
CA LEU A 252 -8.70 10.48 10.82
C LEU A 252 -8.74 10.82 12.29
N ASN A 253 -8.54 9.85 13.18
CA ASN A 253 -8.50 10.09 14.62
C ASN A 253 -7.38 11.07 15.01
N CYS A 254 -6.20 10.92 14.41
CA CYS A 254 -5.07 11.83 14.63
C CYS A 254 -5.36 13.26 14.10
N ILE A 255 -6.02 13.40 12.94
CA ILE A 255 -6.44 14.70 12.39
C ILE A 255 -7.42 15.38 13.33
N MET A 256 -8.44 14.65 13.81
CA MET A 256 -9.46 15.16 14.73
C MET A 256 -8.85 15.59 16.07
N ALA A 257 -7.93 14.80 16.60
CA ALA A 257 -7.22 15.13 17.84
C ALA A 257 -6.27 16.34 17.67
N GLY A 258 -5.69 16.50 16.50
CA GLY A 258 -4.74 17.58 16.19
C GLY A 258 -5.37 18.98 16.10
N ASP A 259 -6.69 19.08 15.88
CA ASP A 259 -7.42 20.35 15.88
C ASP A 259 -8.81 20.19 16.52
N TYR A 260 -8.80 20.05 17.83
CA TYR A 260 -10.02 19.84 18.62
C TYR A 260 -11.07 20.94 18.41
N ALA A 261 -10.67 22.21 18.41
CA ALA A 261 -11.60 23.33 18.32
C ALA A 261 -12.35 23.36 16.98
N ARG A 262 -11.62 23.16 15.87
CA ARG A 262 -12.20 23.07 14.52
C ARG A 262 -13.13 21.87 14.41
N THR A 263 -12.62 20.70 14.81
CA THR A 263 -13.39 19.44 14.77
C THR A 263 -14.70 19.56 15.51
N ARG A 264 -14.66 20.05 16.76
CA ARG A 264 -15.87 20.24 17.58
C ARG A 264 -16.87 21.20 16.94
N SER A 265 -16.41 22.35 16.48
CA SER A 265 -17.28 23.34 15.82
C SER A 265 -17.96 22.81 14.57
N LYS A 266 -17.23 21.97 13.79
CA LYS A 266 -17.81 21.33 12.61
C LYS A 266 -18.84 20.26 12.95
N LEU A 267 -18.56 19.43 13.95
CA LEU A 267 -19.49 18.41 14.43
C LEU A 267 -20.77 19.02 14.98
N GLU A 268 -20.69 20.13 15.74
CA GLU A 268 -21.87 20.86 16.23
C GLU A 268 -22.75 21.35 15.07
N LYS A 269 -22.15 21.95 14.04
CA LYS A 269 -22.90 22.37 12.83
C LYS A 269 -23.53 21.20 12.08
N MET A 270 -22.83 20.06 12.02
CA MET A 270 -23.36 18.86 11.38
C MET A 270 -24.53 18.29 12.15
N GLU A 271 -24.42 18.23 13.49
CA GLU A 271 -25.49 17.77 14.37
C GLU A 271 -26.76 18.62 14.22
N ASP A 272 -26.62 19.95 14.12
CA ASP A 272 -27.73 20.86 13.86
C ASP A 272 -28.48 20.56 12.55
N ILE A 273 -27.76 20.08 11.52
CA ILE A 273 -28.35 19.67 10.25
C ILE A 273 -29.05 18.31 10.40
N LEU A 274 -28.37 17.36 11.02
CA LEU A 274 -28.86 15.98 11.18
C LEU A 274 -30.16 15.95 12.01
N ASN A 275 -30.25 16.77 13.06
CA ASN A 275 -31.43 16.92 13.91
C ASN A 275 -32.66 17.52 13.17
N LYS A 276 -32.49 18.06 11.96
CA LYS A 276 -33.58 18.58 11.13
C LYS A 276 -34.32 17.52 10.29
N GLY A 277 -34.24 16.26 10.67
CA GLY A 277 -35.04 15.19 10.09
C GLY A 277 -34.29 14.23 9.16
N PHE A 278 -32.96 14.19 9.23
CA PHE A 278 -32.15 13.22 8.48
C PHE A 278 -32.07 11.84 9.17
N TYR A 279 -32.36 11.75 10.47
CA TYR A 279 -32.43 10.49 11.19
C TYR A 279 -33.78 10.26 11.85
N PHE A 280 -34.23 9.00 11.88
CA PHE A 280 -35.41 8.59 12.64
C PHE A 280 -35.01 8.28 14.09
N GLY A 281 -35.71 8.86 15.05
CA GLY A 281 -35.66 8.45 16.46
C GLY A 281 -34.50 8.99 17.28
N VAL A 282 -33.94 10.13 16.93
CA VAL A 282 -33.01 10.86 17.79
C VAL A 282 -33.73 12.09 18.38
#